data_cfc266c142498810f3fd609833117c68
#
_entry.id   cfc266c142498810f3fd609833117c68
#
_cell.length_a   1.000
_cell.length_b   1.000
_cell.length_c   1.000
_cell.angle_alpha   90.00
_cell.angle_beta   90.00
_cell.angle_gamma   90.00
#
_symmetry.space_group_name_H-M   'P 1'
#
loop_
_entity.id
_entity.type
_entity.pdbx_description
1 polymer ?
#
loop_
_entity_poly.entity_id
_entity_poly.type
_entity_poly.pdbx_seq_one_letter_code
_entity_poly.pdbx_strand_id
1 'polypeptide(L)'
;MAARNVPDTDRRRLLAALAGAPVGAAFLAAGCSSGSNDPVSAAGGASTTRSNPTATRPVAPTFWTKPTVDSGADGLMVPEGWSASVLARTGEKVASTDYTWSPSPDGAATFSDPDGDGWWVAINHETGPGEGGGASAIHLTDDGEVMAAHRILGGTALNCAGGATPWGTWLSGEEFDQGRIWEADPTIANSGEPRPALGVFKHEAAAVDEPGKALYLTEDQPDGRFYRFTPSSWPNLGSGTLEVAKVSGGDTDGTGSVQW
;
A
#
# COMPACT_ATOMS: atom_id res chain seq x y z
N MET A 1 -1.31 -29.84 -20.80
CA MET A 1 -1.83 -30.27 -19.48
C MET A 1 -2.95 -29.30 -19.13
N ALA A 2 -4.15 -29.79 -18.88
CA ALA A 2 -5.32 -28.92 -18.67
C ALA A 2 -5.21 -28.23 -17.31
N ALA A 3 -5.32 -26.88 -17.32
CA ALA A 3 -5.43 -26.09 -16.11
C ALA A 3 -6.65 -26.54 -15.31
N ARG A 4 -6.47 -26.92 -14.06
CA ARG A 4 -7.60 -27.25 -13.18
C ARG A 4 -8.28 -25.92 -12.80
N ASN A 5 -9.54 -25.76 -13.18
CA ASN A 5 -10.38 -24.66 -12.74
C ASN A 5 -10.50 -24.69 -11.21
N VAL A 6 -10.04 -23.63 -10.57
CA VAL A 6 -10.31 -23.36 -9.15
C VAL A 6 -11.77 -22.89 -9.04
N PRO A 7 -12.57 -23.39 -8.10
CA PRO A 7 -13.97 -22.97 -7.97
C PRO A 7 -14.11 -21.47 -7.73
N ASP A 8 -15.00 -20.85 -8.48
CA ASP A 8 -15.32 -19.40 -8.49
C ASP A 8 -15.56 -18.78 -7.10
N THR A 9 -16.09 -19.55 -6.16
CA THR A 9 -16.38 -19.11 -4.79
C THR A 9 -15.14 -18.76 -3.96
N ASP A 10 -13.97 -19.36 -4.21
CA ASP A 10 -12.77 -19.07 -3.43
C ASP A 10 -12.03 -17.84 -3.95
N ARG A 11 -12.10 -17.56 -5.25
CA ARG A 11 -11.59 -16.32 -5.87
C ARG A 11 -12.35 -15.09 -5.37
N ARG A 12 -13.68 -15.14 -5.33
CA ARG A 12 -14.54 -14.05 -4.82
C ARG A 12 -14.31 -13.76 -3.34
N ARG A 13 -13.98 -14.78 -2.54
CA ARG A 13 -13.69 -14.59 -1.10
C ARG A 13 -12.36 -13.90 -0.85
N LEU A 14 -11.34 -14.09 -1.68
CA LEU A 14 -10.08 -13.36 -1.55
C LEU A 14 -10.23 -11.89 -1.92
N LEU A 15 -10.92 -11.59 -3.02
CA LEU A 15 -11.21 -10.21 -3.45
C LEU A 15 -12.11 -9.49 -2.45
N ALA A 16 -13.13 -10.17 -1.89
CA ALA A 16 -13.98 -9.63 -0.82
C ALA A 16 -13.21 -9.41 0.50
N ALA A 17 -12.19 -10.24 0.81
CA ALA A 17 -11.35 -10.05 2.00
C ALA A 17 -10.41 -8.84 1.87
N LEU A 18 -10.01 -8.47 0.63
CA LEU A 18 -9.22 -7.27 0.37
C LEU A 18 -10.07 -6.01 0.25
N ALA A 19 -11.31 -6.13 -0.27
CA ALA A 19 -12.23 -5.01 -0.46
C ALA A 19 -13.15 -4.73 0.76
N GLY A 20 -13.31 -5.65 1.69
CA GLY A 20 -14.29 -5.60 2.78
C GLY A 20 -13.73 -5.55 4.19
N ALA A 21 -12.43 -5.41 4.39
CA ALA A 21 -11.88 -5.22 5.72
C ALA A 21 -12.08 -3.76 6.17
N PRO A 22 -12.75 -3.51 7.32
CA PRO A 22 -12.64 -2.20 7.95
C PRO A 22 -11.16 -1.98 8.24
N VAL A 23 -10.64 -0.82 7.87
CA VAL A 23 -9.25 -0.41 8.04
C VAL A 23 -8.91 -0.42 9.53
N GLY A 24 -8.52 -1.59 10.03
CA GLY A 24 -7.77 -1.74 11.25
C GLY A 24 -6.33 -1.94 10.80
N ALA A 25 -5.49 -0.95 11.03
CA ALA A 25 -4.13 -0.90 10.57
C ALA A 25 -3.37 -2.20 10.90
N ALA A 26 -3.13 -3.04 9.90
CA ALA A 26 -2.08 -4.01 9.92
C ALA A 26 -0.98 -3.45 9.00
N PHE A 27 -0.04 -2.73 9.59
CA PHE A 27 1.19 -2.35 8.92
C PHE A 27 1.98 -3.63 8.64
N LEU A 28 2.02 -4.06 7.39
CA LEU A 28 3.09 -4.88 6.88
C LEU A 28 4.11 -3.91 6.29
N ALA A 29 5.07 -3.51 7.12
CA ALA A 29 6.26 -2.85 6.64
C ALA A 29 7.08 -3.85 5.82
N ALA A 30 7.03 -3.73 4.51
CA ALA A 30 8.06 -4.27 3.65
C ALA A 30 9.25 -3.29 3.72
N GLY A 31 10.12 -3.51 4.72
CA GLY A 31 11.32 -2.71 4.83
C GLY A 31 12.31 -3.11 3.76
N CYS A 32 12.76 -2.17 2.95
CA CYS A 32 14.03 -2.26 2.25
C CYS A 32 15.16 -2.20 3.28
N SER A 33 15.59 -3.36 3.84
CA SER A 33 16.70 -3.41 4.79
C SER A 33 18.00 -3.76 4.09
N SER A 34 18.89 -2.78 3.99
CA SER A 34 20.33 -3.03 3.89
C SER A 34 20.89 -3.20 5.30
N GLY A 35 21.06 -4.45 5.72
CA GLY A 35 22.10 -4.94 6.63
C GLY A 35 22.10 -4.52 8.10
N SER A 36 21.84 -5.41 8.98
CA SER A 36 22.73 -6.06 9.96
C SER A 36 21.91 -6.85 11.00
N ASN A 37 22.18 -8.13 11.11
CA ASN A 37 21.59 -9.04 12.10
C ASN A 37 22.30 -8.89 13.43
N ASP A 38 21.58 -8.46 14.47
CA ASP A 38 21.93 -8.77 15.85
C ASP A 38 20.67 -9.16 16.64
N PRO A 39 20.70 -10.26 17.41
CA PRO A 39 19.52 -10.75 18.11
C PRO A 39 19.28 -10.01 19.43
N VAL A 40 18.12 -9.41 19.61
CA VAL A 40 17.71 -8.83 20.88
C VAL A 40 17.05 -9.90 21.77
N SER A 41 17.66 -10.13 22.92
CA SER A 41 17.21 -11.05 23.95
C SER A 41 16.02 -10.45 24.75
N ALA A 42 14.94 -11.23 24.89
CA ALA A 42 13.78 -10.85 25.68
C ALA A 42 14.01 -11.11 27.19
N ALA A 43 13.87 -10.07 28.01
CA ALA A 43 13.76 -10.18 29.46
C ALA A 43 12.38 -9.75 29.91
N GLY A 44 11.71 -10.60 30.72
CA GLY A 44 10.33 -10.40 31.15
C GLY A 44 10.20 -9.44 32.35
N GLY A 45 9.12 -8.70 32.38
CA GLY A 45 8.69 -7.83 33.48
C GLY A 45 7.16 -7.83 33.65
N ALA A 46 6.68 -7.86 34.86
CA ALA A 46 5.34 -8.20 35.31
C ALA A 46 4.25 -7.18 34.90
N SER A 47 3.09 -7.74 34.56
CA SER A 47 1.83 -7.13 34.15
C SER A 47 1.04 -6.51 35.31
N THR A 48 0.51 -5.29 35.08
CA THR A 48 -0.68 -4.80 35.77
C THR A 48 -1.85 -4.73 34.78
N THR A 49 -2.87 -5.54 35.05
CA THR A 49 -4.05 -5.73 34.19
C THR A 49 -4.94 -4.49 34.12
N ARG A 50 -5.04 -3.87 32.95
CA ARG A 50 -6.22 -3.14 32.55
C ARG A 50 -7.03 -4.02 31.62
N SER A 51 -8.25 -4.36 32.02
CA SER A 51 -9.21 -5.07 31.16
C SER A 51 -9.68 -4.19 30.03
N ASN A 52 -9.09 -4.35 28.85
CA ASN A 52 -9.67 -3.86 27.61
C ASN A 52 -10.83 -4.80 27.20
N PRO A 53 -11.94 -4.30 26.64
CA PRO A 53 -12.97 -5.16 26.07
C PRO A 53 -12.31 -6.01 24.99
N THR A 54 -12.56 -7.31 25.06
CA THR A 54 -12.00 -8.34 24.18
C THR A 54 -12.40 -8.06 22.73
N ALA A 55 -11.57 -7.32 22.01
CA ALA A 55 -11.63 -7.33 20.57
C ALA A 55 -11.31 -8.76 20.13
N THR A 56 -12.31 -9.48 19.63
CA THR A 56 -12.11 -10.79 19.03
C THR A 56 -11.13 -10.60 17.86
N ARG A 57 -9.89 -11.05 18.09
CA ARG A 57 -8.86 -11.06 17.03
C ARG A 57 -9.45 -11.81 15.82
N PRO A 58 -9.43 -11.23 14.62
CA PRO A 58 -9.89 -11.93 13.43
C PRO A 58 -9.18 -13.28 13.34
N VAL A 59 -9.95 -14.35 13.21
CA VAL A 59 -9.38 -15.68 12.96
C VAL A 59 -8.67 -15.60 11.63
N ALA A 60 -7.36 -15.84 11.63
CA ALA A 60 -6.59 -15.87 10.38
C ALA A 60 -7.27 -16.83 9.39
N PRO A 61 -7.42 -16.42 8.12
CA PRO A 61 -8.02 -17.30 7.11
C PRO A 61 -7.29 -18.64 7.08
N THR A 62 -8.02 -19.74 7.06
CA THR A 62 -7.45 -21.10 7.15
C THR A 62 -6.48 -21.44 6.02
N PHE A 63 -6.46 -20.67 4.93
CA PHE A 63 -5.53 -20.88 3.82
C PHE A 63 -4.06 -20.61 4.19
N TRP A 64 -3.78 -19.74 5.18
CA TRP A 64 -2.41 -19.48 5.67
C TRP A 64 -1.78 -20.69 6.37
N THR A 65 -2.57 -21.68 6.75
CA THR A 65 -2.09 -22.90 7.41
C THR A 65 -1.87 -24.06 6.45
N LYS A 66 -2.17 -23.89 5.15
CA LYS A 66 -1.94 -24.91 4.14
C LYS A 66 -0.46 -24.99 3.75
N PRO A 67 0.05 -26.16 3.38
CA PRO A 67 1.37 -26.29 2.76
C PRO A 67 1.48 -25.37 1.53
N THR A 68 2.66 -24.81 1.30
CA THR A 68 2.93 -24.05 0.08
C THR A 68 3.40 -24.96 -1.03
N VAL A 69 3.01 -24.66 -2.25
CA VAL A 69 3.38 -25.35 -3.49
C VAL A 69 3.89 -24.32 -4.50
N ASP A 70 4.72 -24.77 -5.45
CA ASP A 70 5.14 -23.92 -6.56
C ASP A 70 3.94 -23.51 -7.41
N SER A 71 3.73 -22.22 -7.57
CA SER A 71 2.63 -21.68 -8.39
C SER A 71 2.85 -21.88 -9.90
N GLY A 72 4.08 -22.17 -10.32
CA GLY A 72 4.50 -22.16 -11.72
C GLY A 72 4.78 -20.73 -12.27
N ALA A 73 4.70 -19.70 -11.42
CA ALA A 73 5.02 -18.32 -11.77
C ALA A 73 6.33 -17.90 -11.07
N ASP A 74 7.43 -17.92 -11.81
CA ASP A 74 8.75 -17.43 -11.40
C ASP A 74 9.24 -17.91 -10.01
N GLY A 75 8.90 -19.14 -9.63
CA GLY A 75 9.29 -19.75 -8.35
C GLY A 75 8.49 -19.23 -7.13
N LEU A 76 7.40 -18.50 -7.35
CA LEU A 76 6.53 -18.04 -6.27
C LEU A 76 5.82 -19.25 -5.62
N MET A 77 5.97 -19.37 -4.29
CA MET A 77 5.29 -20.38 -3.49
C MET A 77 3.92 -19.86 -3.02
N VAL A 78 2.86 -20.61 -3.28
CA VAL A 78 1.48 -20.27 -2.90
C VAL A 78 0.86 -21.38 -2.06
N PRO A 79 -0.14 -21.12 -1.21
CA PRO A 79 -0.86 -22.15 -0.49
C PRO A 79 -1.50 -23.16 -1.44
N GLU A 80 -1.53 -24.45 -1.07
CA GLU A 80 -2.16 -25.52 -1.86
C GLU A 80 -3.59 -25.14 -2.27
N GLY A 81 -3.90 -25.27 -3.56
CA GLY A 81 -5.17 -24.89 -4.17
C GLY A 81 -5.21 -23.45 -4.70
N TRP A 82 -4.13 -22.68 -4.54
CA TRP A 82 -3.93 -21.38 -5.14
C TRP A 82 -3.05 -21.47 -6.38
N SER A 83 -3.19 -20.49 -7.26
CA SER A 83 -2.31 -20.29 -8.42
C SER A 83 -1.91 -18.82 -8.48
N ALA A 84 -0.74 -18.55 -9.08
CA ALA A 84 -0.32 -17.21 -9.40
C ALA A 84 -0.04 -17.09 -10.89
N SER A 85 -0.17 -15.88 -11.42
CA SER A 85 0.22 -15.54 -12.78
C SER A 85 0.93 -14.21 -12.80
N VAL A 86 1.87 -14.04 -13.73
CA VAL A 86 2.54 -12.77 -13.95
C VAL A 86 1.57 -11.85 -14.67
N LEU A 87 1.31 -10.67 -14.07
CA LEU A 87 0.41 -9.67 -14.61
C LEU A 87 1.12 -8.73 -15.60
N ALA A 88 2.35 -8.32 -15.26
CA ALA A 88 3.16 -7.44 -16.07
C ALA A 88 4.66 -7.71 -15.86
N ARG A 89 5.49 -7.39 -16.85
CA ARG A 89 6.96 -7.43 -16.79
C ARG A 89 7.55 -6.12 -17.27
N THR A 90 8.57 -5.65 -16.59
CA THR A 90 9.32 -4.45 -16.98
C THR A 90 9.75 -4.51 -18.45
N GLY A 91 9.43 -3.45 -19.20
CA GLY A 91 9.79 -3.31 -20.59
C GLY A 91 8.89 -4.07 -21.58
N GLU A 92 7.92 -4.84 -21.09
CA GLU A 92 6.96 -5.56 -21.92
C GLU A 92 5.59 -4.87 -21.92
N LYS A 93 4.79 -5.11 -22.96
CA LYS A 93 3.40 -4.66 -22.98
C LYS A 93 2.58 -5.44 -21.94
N VAL A 94 1.68 -4.73 -21.27
CA VAL A 94 0.75 -5.34 -20.32
C VAL A 94 -0.35 -6.04 -21.11
N ALA A 95 -0.32 -7.36 -21.15
CA ALA A 95 -1.26 -8.18 -21.93
C ALA A 95 -1.44 -7.69 -23.37
N SER A 96 -2.67 -7.48 -23.81
CA SER A 96 -3.00 -6.96 -25.16
C SER A 96 -3.07 -5.43 -25.24
N THR A 97 -2.69 -4.70 -24.19
CA THR A 97 -2.72 -3.22 -24.18
C THR A 97 -1.51 -2.63 -24.90
N ASP A 98 -1.59 -1.34 -25.24
CA ASP A 98 -0.43 -0.61 -25.79
C ASP A 98 0.53 -0.08 -24.72
N TYR A 99 0.21 -0.27 -23.43
CA TYR A 99 1.02 0.21 -22.32
C TYR A 99 2.21 -0.71 -22.06
N THR A 100 3.42 -0.13 -22.07
CA THR A 100 4.65 -0.82 -21.67
C THR A 100 4.90 -0.61 -20.17
N TRP A 101 5.06 -1.71 -19.42
CA TRP A 101 5.24 -1.68 -17.98
C TRP A 101 6.57 -1.04 -17.57
N SER A 102 6.51 -0.11 -16.63
CA SER A 102 7.69 0.58 -16.09
C SER A 102 8.48 -0.30 -15.12
N PRO A 103 9.79 -0.03 -14.93
CA PRO A 103 10.62 -0.80 -13.98
C PRO A 103 10.28 -0.51 -12.51
N SER A 104 10.89 -1.31 -11.63
CA SER A 104 10.85 -1.15 -10.17
C SER A 104 9.42 -0.96 -9.60
N PRO A 105 8.50 -1.91 -9.82
CA PRO A 105 7.19 -1.84 -9.17
C PRO A 105 7.35 -1.95 -7.66
N ASP A 106 6.64 -1.09 -6.92
CA ASP A 106 6.70 -1.00 -5.47
C ASP A 106 5.29 -0.92 -4.85
N GLY A 107 5.02 0.06 -3.97
CA GLY A 107 3.76 0.19 -3.26
C GLY A 107 2.55 0.15 -4.19
N ALA A 108 1.52 -0.58 -3.78
CA ALA A 108 0.33 -0.82 -4.58
C ALA A 108 -0.95 -0.84 -3.76
N ALA A 109 -2.08 -0.55 -4.41
CA ALA A 109 -3.40 -0.74 -3.84
C ALA A 109 -4.44 -1.12 -4.90
N THR A 110 -5.54 -1.73 -4.45
CA THR A 110 -6.68 -2.09 -5.27
C THR A 110 -7.85 -1.14 -5.05
N PHE A 111 -8.61 -0.89 -6.10
CA PHE A 111 -9.78 -0.01 -6.11
C PHE A 111 -10.91 -0.70 -6.86
N SER A 112 -12.13 -0.66 -6.33
CA SER A 112 -13.30 -1.11 -7.10
C SER A 112 -13.48 -0.21 -8.31
N ASP A 113 -13.84 -0.80 -9.46
CA ASP A 113 -14.22 0.01 -10.60
C ASP A 113 -15.53 0.76 -10.31
N PRO A 114 -15.60 2.10 -10.51
CA PRO A 114 -16.81 2.88 -10.23
C PRO A 114 -17.99 2.49 -11.14
N ASP A 115 -17.74 1.94 -12.31
CA ASP A 115 -18.76 1.47 -13.24
C ASP A 115 -19.19 0.02 -12.94
N GLY A 116 -18.51 -0.66 -12.01
CA GLY A 116 -18.84 -2.00 -11.55
C GLY A 116 -18.32 -3.14 -12.41
N ASP A 117 -17.42 -2.87 -13.34
CA ASP A 117 -16.88 -3.85 -14.30
C ASP A 117 -15.51 -4.41 -13.87
N GLY A 118 -15.34 -4.73 -12.58
CA GLY A 118 -14.10 -5.29 -12.05
C GLY A 118 -13.37 -4.37 -11.08
N TRP A 119 -12.05 -4.24 -11.22
CA TRP A 119 -11.25 -3.50 -10.26
C TRP A 119 -9.93 -2.99 -10.87
N TRP A 120 -9.40 -1.93 -10.27
CA TRP A 120 -8.12 -1.33 -10.64
C TRP A 120 -7.04 -1.68 -9.63
N VAL A 121 -5.81 -1.85 -10.11
CA VAL A 121 -4.59 -1.89 -9.29
C VAL A 121 -3.74 -0.68 -9.65
N ALA A 122 -3.49 0.21 -8.70
CA ALA A 122 -2.47 1.24 -8.82
C ALA A 122 -1.15 0.74 -8.24
N ILE A 123 -0.04 0.99 -8.92
CA ILE A 123 1.28 0.50 -8.55
C ILE A 123 2.30 1.61 -8.80
N ASN A 124 3.12 1.92 -7.79
CA ASN A 124 4.26 2.82 -7.90
C ASN A 124 5.40 2.21 -8.70
N HIS A 125 6.25 3.06 -9.26
CA HIS A 125 7.52 2.72 -9.91
C HIS A 125 8.64 3.49 -9.24
N GLU A 126 9.42 2.82 -8.41
CA GLU A 126 10.50 3.40 -7.66
C GLU A 126 11.78 3.45 -8.50
N THR A 127 11.87 4.45 -9.37
CA THR A 127 13.04 4.70 -10.22
C THR A 127 13.60 6.08 -9.99
N GLY A 128 14.89 6.24 -10.28
CA GLY A 128 15.59 7.50 -10.13
C GLY A 128 15.04 8.64 -11.01
N PRO A 129 15.48 9.88 -10.76
CA PRO A 129 15.04 11.03 -11.53
C PRO A 129 15.31 10.85 -13.04
N GLY A 130 14.27 11.02 -13.85
CA GLY A 130 14.35 10.86 -15.32
C GLY A 130 14.31 9.41 -15.83
N GLU A 131 14.20 8.41 -14.95
CA GLU A 131 14.19 6.99 -15.29
C GLU A 131 12.78 6.38 -15.39
N GLY A 132 11.74 7.20 -15.33
CA GLY A 132 10.35 6.76 -15.49
C GLY A 132 9.59 6.54 -14.18
N GLY A 133 10.01 7.16 -13.08
CA GLY A 133 9.29 7.16 -11.81
C GLY A 133 7.84 7.66 -11.94
N GLY A 134 7.01 7.28 -11.00
CA GLY A 134 5.59 7.60 -10.96
C GLY A 134 4.72 6.43 -10.55
N ALA A 135 3.53 6.35 -11.11
CA ALA A 135 2.61 5.25 -10.86
C ALA A 135 1.83 4.87 -12.13
N SER A 136 1.45 3.61 -12.21
CA SER A 136 0.62 3.06 -13.27
C SER A 136 -0.61 2.36 -12.68
N ALA A 137 -1.64 2.18 -13.51
CA ALA A 137 -2.80 1.39 -13.13
C ALA A 137 -3.09 0.30 -14.17
N ILE A 138 -3.61 -0.82 -13.70
CA ILE A 138 -4.11 -1.93 -14.51
C ILE A 138 -5.56 -2.16 -14.12
N HIS A 139 -6.44 -2.19 -15.11
CA HIS A 139 -7.83 -2.55 -14.97
C HIS A 139 -8.02 -4.04 -15.21
N LEU A 140 -8.68 -4.71 -14.30
CA LEU A 140 -8.92 -6.15 -14.33
C LEU A 140 -10.41 -6.45 -14.21
N THR A 141 -10.86 -7.46 -14.94
CA THR A 141 -12.19 -8.06 -14.70
C THR A 141 -12.23 -8.74 -13.33
N ASP A 142 -13.41 -9.13 -12.87
CA ASP A 142 -13.59 -9.93 -11.64
C ASP A 142 -12.83 -11.27 -11.71
N ASP A 143 -12.60 -11.81 -12.91
CA ASP A 143 -11.84 -13.05 -13.14
C ASP A 143 -10.33 -12.82 -13.25
N GLY A 144 -9.88 -11.55 -13.20
CA GLY A 144 -8.46 -11.17 -13.24
C GLY A 144 -7.89 -11.01 -14.64
N GLU A 145 -8.71 -10.93 -15.69
CA GLU A 145 -8.27 -10.63 -17.05
C GLU A 145 -7.99 -9.14 -17.20
N VAL A 146 -6.89 -8.78 -17.89
CA VAL A 146 -6.51 -7.38 -18.12
C VAL A 146 -7.44 -6.74 -19.17
N MET A 147 -8.11 -5.66 -18.79
CA MET A 147 -8.95 -4.86 -19.66
C MET A 147 -8.22 -3.63 -20.19
N ALA A 148 -7.45 -2.94 -19.34
CA ALA A 148 -6.69 -1.74 -19.68
C ALA A 148 -5.44 -1.61 -18.81
N ALA A 149 -4.47 -0.83 -19.27
CA ALA A 149 -3.34 -0.39 -18.44
C ALA A 149 -2.85 0.98 -18.96
N HIS A 150 -2.48 1.85 -18.03
CA HIS A 150 -1.94 3.16 -18.34
C HIS A 150 -1.14 3.75 -17.20
N ARG A 151 -0.40 4.82 -17.49
CA ARG A 151 0.28 5.62 -16.47
C ARG A 151 -0.71 6.60 -15.86
N ILE A 152 -0.77 6.65 -14.53
CA ILE A 152 -1.61 7.61 -13.78
C ILE A 152 -0.79 8.78 -13.23
N LEU A 153 0.52 8.59 -13.00
CA LEU A 153 1.45 9.60 -12.51
C LEU A 153 2.79 9.47 -13.23
N GLY A 154 3.33 10.56 -13.73
CA GLY A 154 4.65 10.61 -14.38
C GLY A 154 5.42 11.87 -14.05
N GLY A 155 6.72 11.87 -14.35
CA GLY A 155 7.60 13.02 -14.10
C GLY A 155 8.02 13.18 -12.63
N THR A 156 7.87 12.14 -11.84
CA THR A 156 8.27 12.03 -10.44
C THR A 156 9.42 11.05 -10.29
N ALA A 157 9.91 10.84 -9.08
CA ALA A 157 11.04 9.95 -8.83
C ALA A 157 10.89 9.23 -7.49
N LEU A 158 11.52 8.04 -7.39
CA LEU A 158 11.57 7.26 -6.17
C LEU A 158 10.18 7.12 -5.51
N ASN A 159 9.18 6.81 -6.33
CA ASN A 159 7.83 6.56 -5.83
C ASN A 159 7.79 5.18 -5.16
N CYS A 160 8.01 5.16 -3.84
CA CYS A 160 8.11 3.94 -3.05
C CYS A 160 6.73 3.47 -2.62
N ALA A 161 6.27 3.85 -1.43
CA ALA A 161 4.95 3.46 -0.95
C ALA A 161 3.90 4.58 -1.10
N GLY A 162 2.88 4.56 -0.28
CA GLY A 162 1.78 5.52 -0.34
C GLY A 162 0.55 4.96 0.36
N GLY A 163 -0.65 5.22 -0.18
CA GLY A 163 -1.88 4.69 0.39
C GLY A 163 -3.12 4.94 -0.45
N ALA A 164 -4.08 4.01 -0.36
CA ALA A 164 -5.39 4.20 -0.97
C ALA A 164 -6.24 5.17 -0.14
N THR A 165 -6.99 6.02 -0.84
CA THR A 165 -7.99 6.87 -0.19
C THR A 165 -9.37 6.22 -0.24
N PRO A 166 -10.25 6.50 0.74
CA PRO A 166 -11.63 6.01 0.71
C PRO A 166 -12.49 6.65 -0.39
N TRP A 167 -12.00 7.70 -1.04
CA TRP A 167 -12.67 8.32 -2.21
C TRP A 167 -12.10 7.86 -3.55
N GLY A 168 -11.31 6.77 -3.56
CA GLY A 168 -10.92 6.05 -4.78
C GLY A 168 -9.66 6.54 -5.46
N THR A 169 -8.83 7.37 -4.81
CA THR A 169 -7.54 7.81 -5.36
C THR A 169 -6.35 7.12 -4.70
N TRP A 170 -5.22 7.07 -5.41
CA TRP A 170 -3.94 6.61 -4.94
C TRP A 170 -3.08 7.79 -4.48
N LEU A 171 -2.54 7.71 -3.26
CA LEU A 171 -1.51 8.61 -2.77
C LEU A 171 -0.15 7.95 -3.00
N SER A 172 0.71 8.58 -3.78
CA SER A 172 2.05 8.11 -4.11
C SER A 172 3.10 8.97 -3.44
N GLY A 173 3.97 8.38 -2.64
CA GLY A 173 5.05 9.07 -1.94
C GLY A 173 6.34 9.05 -2.73
N GLU A 174 7.01 10.21 -2.86
CA GLU A 174 8.38 10.32 -3.37
C GLU A 174 9.36 10.20 -2.20
N GLU A 175 10.20 9.15 -2.21
CA GLU A 175 11.13 8.82 -1.13
C GLU A 175 12.50 9.47 -1.32
N PHE A 176 12.54 10.80 -1.32
CA PHE A 176 13.78 11.60 -1.30
C PHE A 176 13.57 12.93 -0.57
N ASP A 177 14.66 13.62 -0.19
CA ASP A 177 14.63 14.79 0.70
C ASP A 177 13.68 15.91 0.27
N GLN A 178 13.43 16.08 -1.02
CA GLN A 178 12.50 17.06 -1.58
C GLN A 178 11.21 16.41 -2.11
N GLY A 179 10.97 15.15 -1.71
CA GLY A 179 9.83 14.37 -2.12
C GLY A 179 8.50 14.95 -1.64
N ARG A 180 7.44 14.60 -2.35
CA ARG A 180 6.05 15.01 -2.09
C ARG A 180 5.13 13.82 -2.15
N ILE A 181 3.94 13.99 -1.61
CA ILE A 181 2.80 13.13 -1.95
C ILE A 181 2.12 13.65 -3.21
N TRP A 182 1.82 12.72 -4.10
CA TRP A 182 1.01 12.92 -5.29
C TRP A 182 -0.27 12.13 -5.16
N GLU A 183 -1.38 12.70 -5.58
CA GLU A 183 -2.68 12.03 -5.61
C GLU A 183 -3.09 11.78 -7.06
N ALA A 184 -3.46 10.55 -7.40
CA ALA A 184 -3.84 10.14 -8.74
C ALA A 184 -5.09 9.26 -8.72
N ASP A 185 -5.98 9.47 -9.68
CA ASP A 185 -7.14 8.60 -9.93
C ASP A 185 -6.67 7.41 -10.80
N PRO A 186 -6.81 6.16 -10.33
CA PRO A 186 -6.37 5.00 -11.08
C PRO A 186 -7.14 4.77 -12.39
N THR A 187 -8.33 5.34 -12.53
CA THR A 187 -9.17 5.21 -13.73
C THR A 187 -8.79 6.19 -14.83
N ILE A 188 -8.01 7.25 -14.51
CA ILE A 188 -7.70 8.36 -15.41
C ILE A 188 -6.20 8.45 -15.70
N ALA A 189 -5.84 8.34 -16.97
CA ALA A 189 -4.45 8.46 -17.38
C ALA A 189 -3.89 9.88 -17.08
N ASN A 190 -2.67 9.92 -16.50
CA ASN A 190 -1.95 11.14 -16.16
C ASN A 190 -2.74 12.11 -15.27
N SER A 191 -3.50 11.56 -14.33
CA SER A 191 -4.33 12.32 -13.36
C SER A 191 -3.55 12.84 -12.15
N GLY A 192 -2.27 12.47 -12.01
CA GLY A 192 -1.46 12.77 -10.83
C GLY A 192 -1.28 14.26 -10.57
N GLU A 193 -1.67 14.70 -9.36
CA GLU A 193 -1.59 16.08 -8.88
C GLU A 193 -0.79 16.15 -7.58
N PRO A 194 0.15 17.09 -7.41
CA PRO A 194 0.90 17.22 -6.17
C PRO A 194 0.02 17.70 -5.01
N ARG A 195 0.32 17.21 -3.81
CA ARG A 195 -0.34 17.63 -2.57
C ARG A 195 0.65 18.32 -1.62
N PRO A 196 1.10 19.56 -1.93
CA PRO A 196 2.17 20.23 -1.18
C PRO A 196 1.82 20.50 0.28
N ALA A 197 0.54 20.56 0.64
CA ALA A 197 0.09 20.73 2.02
C ALA A 197 0.45 19.52 2.92
N LEU A 198 0.74 18.36 2.34
CA LEU A 198 1.20 17.16 3.04
C LEU A 198 2.70 17.18 3.38
N GLY A 199 3.39 18.27 3.07
CA GLY A 199 4.79 18.48 3.39
C GLY A 199 5.76 18.11 2.27
N VAL A 200 7.04 18.36 2.54
CA VAL A 200 8.17 18.04 1.65
C VAL A 200 9.22 17.37 2.50
N PHE A 201 9.37 16.07 2.33
CA PHE A 201 10.31 15.20 3.04
C PHE A 201 10.40 13.85 2.32
N LYS A 202 11.18 12.94 2.83
CA LYS A 202 11.31 11.56 2.33
C LYS A 202 10.03 10.76 2.63
N HIS A 203 9.04 10.86 1.74
CA HIS A 203 7.75 10.21 1.96
C HIS A 203 7.84 8.70 1.72
N GLU A 204 7.43 7.94 2.74
CA GLU A 204 7.29 6.49 2.67
C GLU A 204 5.82 6.13 2.43
N ALA A 205 5.01 6.10 3.46
CA ALA A 205 3.62 5.66 3.39
C ALA A 205 2.61 6.74 3.79
N ALA A 206 1.39 6.58 3.34
CA ALA A 206 0.24 7.39 3.72
C ALA A 206 -0.93 6.50 4.14
N ALA A 207 -1.56 6.81 5.26
CA ALA A 207 -2.74 6.12 5.74
C ALA A 207 -3.87 7.10 6.03
N VAL A 208 -5.06 6.84 5.51
CA VAL A 208 -6.23 7.69 5.68
C VAL A 208 -7.09 7.18 6.84
N ASP A 209 -7.30 8.03 7.82
CA ASP A 209 -8.24 7.83 8.93
C ASP A 209 -9.55 8.58 8.61
N GLU A 210 -10.47 7.91 7.93
CA GLU A 210 -11.74 8.52 7.53
C GLU A 210 -12.60 8.94 8.75
N PRO A 211 -12.76 8.12 9.81
CA PRO A 211 -13.46 8.55 11.02
C PRO A 211 -12.84 9.76 11.70
N GLY A 212 -11.51 9.80 11.79
CA GLY A 212 -10.76 10.91 12.38
C GLY A 212 -10.58 12.10 11.44
N LYS A 213 -10.93 11.97 10.15
CA LYS A 213 -10.73 12.99 9.11
C LYS A 213 -9.29 13.50 9.03
N ALA A 214 -8.35 12.56 9.11
CA ALA A 214 -6.93 12.83 9.11
C ALA A 214 -6.17 11.86 8.21
N LEU A 215 -4.94 12.23 7.86
CA LEU A 215 -3.97 11.34 7.23
C LEU A 215 -2.76 11.21 8.13
N TYR A 216 -2.17 10.04 8.12
CA TYR A 216 -0.89 9.77 8.78
C TYR A 216 0.17 9.46 7.74
N LEU A 217 1.36 10.04 7.91
CA LEU A 217 2.47 9.92 6.97
C LEU A 217 3.73 9.47 7.71
N THR A 218 4.52 8.65 7.04
CA THR A 218 5.83 8.22 7.54
C THR A 218 6.95 8.81 6.70
N GLU A 219 8.10 9.02 7.34
CA GLU A 219 9.34 9.51 6.73
C GLU A 219 10.40 8.43 6.86
N ASP A 220 11.01 7.99 5.74
CA ASP A 220 12.07 6.97 5.76
C ASP A 220 13.44 7.62 5.95
N GLN A 221 13.79 7.85 7.21
CA GLN A 221 15.10 8.29 7.64
C GLN A 221 15.41 7.69 9.03
N PRO A 222 16.70 7.56 9.40
CA PRO A 222 17.08 7.06 10.73
C PRO A 222 16.50 7.86 11.91
N ASP A 223 16.25 9.16 11.72
CA ASP A 223 15.59 10.07 12.64
C ASP A 223 14.22 10.53 12.10
N GLY A 224 13.63 9.74 11.21
CA GLY A 224 12.37 9.99 10.54
C GLY A 224 11.22 10.22 11.51
N ARG A 225 10.26 10.98 11.06
CA ARG A 225 9.13 11.43 11.87
C ARG A 225 7.84 10.74 11.44
N PHE A 226 6.89 10.73 12.35
CA PHE A 226 5.51 10.35 12.09
C PHE A 226 4.66 11.60 12.08
N TYR A 227 3.91 11.81 11.00
CA TYR A 227 3.13 13.01 10.79
C TYR A 227 1.64 12.71 10.82
N ARG A 228 0.86 13.73 11.23
CA ARG A 228 -0.59 13.79 11.05
C ARG A 228 -0.94 15.01 10.22
N PHE A 229 -1.72 14.82 9.17
CA PHE A 229 -2.30 15.92 8.39
C PHE A 229 -3.81 15.99 8.64
N THR A 230 -4.29 17.17 9.02
CA THR A 230 -5.72 17.44 9.20
C THR A 230 -6.15 18.44 8.12
N PRO A 231 -6.94 18.01 7.11
CA PRO A 231 -7.44 18.90 6.06
C PRO A 231 -8.31 20.02 6.62
N SER A 232 -8.18 21.23 6.06
CA SER A 232 -9.07 22.35 6.38
C SER A 232 -10.52 22.10 5.99
N SER A 233 -10.73 21.24 5.00
CA SER A 233 -12.05 20.80 4.53
C SER A 233 -11.95 19.37 4.02
N TRP A 234 -12.51 18.42 4.76
CA TRP A 234 -12.49 16.99 4.41
C TRP A 234 -13.36 16.71 3.16
N PRO A 235 -12.90 15.90 2.21
CA PRO A 235 -11.62 15.19 2.11
C PRO A 235 -10.55 15.92 1.28
N ASN A 236 -10.61 17.23 1.13
CA ASN A 236 -9.71 18.01 0.28
C ASN A 236 -8.29 18.12 0.86
N LEU A 237 -7.30 17.55 0.16
CA LEU A 237 -5.90 17.55 0.58
C LEU A 237 -5.10 18.81 0.15
N GLY A 238 -5.73 19.77 -0.49
CA GLY A 238 -5.07 20.97 -0.99
C GLY A 238 -4.66 21.97 0.09
N SER A 239 -5.25 21.88 1.30
CA SER A 239 -4.91 22.72 2.44
C SER A 239 -5.25 22.05 3.77
N GLY A 240 -4.45 22.33 4.80
CA GLY A 240 -4.63 21.73 6.12
C GLY A 240 -3.48 22.06 7.06
N THR A 241 -3.46 21.38 8.19
CA THR A 241 -2.39 21.47 9.19
C THR A 241 -1.61 20.16 9.21
N LEU A 242 -0.30 20.24 8.99
CA LEU A 242 0.63 19.13 9.15
C LEU A 242 1.32 19.23 10.51
N GLU A 243 1.23 18.19 11.30
CA GLU A 243 1.77 18.11 12.65
C GLU A 243 2.73 16.93 12.77
N VAL A 244 3.71 17.05 13.66
CA VAL A 244 4.68 15.98 13.95
C VAL A 244 4.32 15.35 15.28
N ALA A 245 4.31 14.02 15.33
CA ALA A 245 4.13 13.29 16.57
C ALA A 245 5.29 13.55 17.53
N LYS A 246 4.99 14.04 18.72
CA LYS A 246 5.92 14.14 19.82
C LYS A 246 5.63 13.05 20.84
N VAL A 247 6.54 12.09 20.97
CA VAL A 247 6.44 11.04 21.98
C VAL A 247 7.10 11.51 23.26
N SER A 248 6.42 11.39 24.39
CA SER A 248 6.94 11.72 25.72
C SER A 248 6.66 10.61 26.71
N GLY A 249 7.57 10.43 27.67
CA GLY A 249 7.46 9.38 28.72
C GLY A 249 7.60 7.96 28.13
N GLY A 250 8.25 7.82 26.97
CA GLY A 250 8.50 6.52 26.37
C GLY A 250 9.58 5.77 27.12
N ASP A 251 9.26 4.54 27.52
CA ASP A 251 10.23 3.58 27.98
C ASP A 251 10.91 2.88 26.80
N THR A 252 11.96 2.14 27.05
CA THR A 252 12.70 1.35 26.03
C THR A 252 11.84 0.29 25.34
N ASP A 253 10.63 0.03 25.82
CA ASP A 253 9.63 -0.85 25.21
C ASP A 253 8.73 -0.17 24.16
N GLY A 254 8.98 1.13 23.85
CA GLY A 254 8.22 1.89 22.87
C GLY A 254 6.86 2.39 23.36
N THR A 255 6.54 2.28 24.65
CA THR A 255 5.30 2.86 25.20
C THR A 255 5.52 4.34 25.58
N GLY A 256 4.55 5.19 25.28
CA GLY A 256 4.60 6.60 25.60
C GLY A 256 3.30 7.30 25.22
N SER A 257 3.16 8.56 25.62
CA SER A 257 2.05 9.41 25.15
C SER A 257 2.47 10.19 23.92
N VAL A 258 1.56 10.25 22.93
CA VAL A 258 1.75 11.04 21.71
C VAL A 258 1.03 12.36 21.86
N GLN A 259 1.73 13.44 21.51
CA GLN A 259 1.17 14.78 21.34
C GLN A 259 1.40 15.19 19.88
N TRP A 260 0.44 15.88 19.34
CA TRP A 260 0.47 16.45 18.00
C TRP A 260 0.66 17.96 18.07
#